data_e8b0b6bfec2e9d79d12d1097b39752bd
#
_entry.id   e8b0b6bfec2e9d79d12d1097b39752bd
#
_cell.length_a   1.000
_cell.length_b   1.000
_cell.length_c   1.000
_cell.angle_alpha   90.00
_cell.angle_beta   90.00
_cell.angle_gamma   90.00
#
_symmetry.space_group_name_H-M   'P 1'
#
loop_
_entity.id
_entity.type
_entity.pdbx_description
1 polymer ?
#
loop_
_entity_poly.entity_id
_entity_poly.type
_entity_poly.pdbx_seq_one_letter_code
_entity_poly.pdbx_strand_id
1 'polypeptide(L)'
;LETVLSDGSFLDNPAGRTVNPGHSIENSWFLMNEALYSGDQETLRKALNILNWSLRRGWDSENGGIYYFVDVNGRPCEQLEWDMKLWWVHNEALIALLMAYGLTGEESYWVRFEEIHEYVFSHFPDKEYGEWYGYLHRDGTVSHTQKGSLWKGPYHLPRCLMICEQLLGCLEEG
;
A
#
# COMPACT_ATOMS: atom_id res chain seq x y z
N LEU A 1 10.68 -4.38 7.46
CA LEU A 1 11.53 -5.46 6.94
C LEU A 1 10.74 -6.77 6.96
N GLU A 2 10.89 -7.60 5.92
CA GLU A 2 10.20 -8.90 5.85
C GLU A 2 10.89 -9.97 6.73
N THR A 3 12.17 -9.81 6.99
CA THR A 3 12.95 -10.76 7.79
C THR A 3 13.88 -10.02 8.75
N VAL A 4 13.93 -10.49 9.99
CA VAL A 4 14.82 -10.02 11.05
C VAL A 4 15.43 -11.22 11.78
N LEU A 5 16.46 -10.99 12.58
CA LEU A 5 16.97 -12.01 13.49
C LEU A 5 15.97 -12.33 14.62
N SER A 6 16.15 -13.42 15.33
CA SER A 6 15.22 -13.88 16.38
C SER A 6 15.06 -12.89 17.56
N ASP A 7 16.01 -12.00 17.74
CA ASP A 7 15.97 -10.90 18.71
C ASP A 7 15.39 -9.60 18.13
N GLY A 8 14.92 -9.61 16.87
CA GLY A 8 14.40 -8.46 16.17
C GLY A 8 15.46 -7.55 15.54
N SER A 9 16.74 -7.87 15.67
CA SER A 9 17.81 -7.06 15.11
C SER A 9 17.92 -7.20 13.59
N PHE A 10 18.55 -6.21 12.97
CA PHE A 10 18.72 -6.14 11.52
C PHE A 10 19.63 -7.24 10.97
N LEU A 11 19.18 -7.87 9.89
CA LEU A 11 19.92 -8.90 9.18
C LEU A 11 20.46 -8.32 7.85
N ASP A 12 21.76 -8.02 7.76
CA ASP A 12 22.35 -7.42 6.54
C ASP A 12 22.68 -8.48 5.47
N ASN A 13 21.63 -9.06 4.92
CA ASN A 13 21.68 -9.88 3.71
C ASN A 13 20.47 -9.52 2.81
N PRO A 14 20.34 -10.03 1.57
CA PRO A 14 19.22 -9.69 0.70
C PRO A 14 17.85 -9.90 1.35
N ALA A 15 17.62 -11.03 2.02
CA ALA A 15 16.34 -11.32 2.68
C ALA A 15 16.03 -10.33 3.82
N GLY A 16 17.02 -9.99 4.67
CA GLY A 16 16.84 -9.06 5.79
C GLY A 16 16.75 -7.59 5.36
N ARG A 17 17.20 -7.25 4.15
CA ARG A 17 17.05 -5.90 3.58
C ARG A 17 15.77 -5.72 2.78
N THR A 18 15.07 -6.81 2.48
CA THR A 18 13.81 -6.76 1.72
C THR A 18 12.71 -6.06 2.53
N VAL A 19 12.07 -5.11 1.89
CA VAL A 19 10.85 -4.45 2.36
C VAL A 19 9.76 -4.68 1.32
N ASN A 20 8.60 -5.13 1.76
CA ASN A 20 7.38 -5.07 0.97
C ASN A 20 6.60 -3.81 1.41
N PRO A 21 6.56 -2.75 0.59
CA PRO A 21 5.81 -1.54 0.94
C PRO A 21 4.35 -1.82 1.23
N GLY A 22 3.72 -2.74 0.49
CA GLY A 22 2.33 -3.13 0.67
C GLY A 22 2.03 -3.72 2.04
N HIS A 23 2.83 -4.68 2.52
CA HIS A 23 2.70 -5.25 3.87
C HIS A 23 2.88 -4.19 4.96
N SER A 24 3.85 -3.30 4.77
CA SER A 24 4.09 -2.23 5.74
C SER A 24 2.93 -1.22 5.77
N ILE A 25 2.38 -0.87 4.61
CA ILE A 25 1.22 0.01 4.50
C ILE A 25 -0.03 -0.65 5.10
N GLU A 26 -0.29 -1.92 4.78
CA GLU A 26 -1.41 -2.67 5.37
C GLU A 26 -1.29 -2.72 6.91
N ASN A 27 -0.11 -3.05 7.41
CA ASN A 27 0.13 -3.05 8.86
C ASN A 27 -0.09 -1.66 9.49
N SER A 28 0.20 -0.58 8.78
CA SER A 28 0.01 0.78 9.31
C SER A 28 -1.46 1.08 9.62
N TRP A 29 -2.38 0.75 8.71
CA TRP A 29 -3.79 1.02 8.98
C TRP A 29 -4.42 0.00 9.95
N PHE A 30 -3.90 -1.22 10.07
CA PHE A 30 -4.26 -2.13 11.16
C PHE A 30 -3.90 -1.51 12.53
N LEU A 31 -2.69 -0.93 12.65
CA LEU A 31 -2.28 -0.23 13.85
C LEU A 31 -3.08 1.07 14.11
N MET A 32 -3.51 1.77 13.06
CA MET A 32 -4.43 2.91 13.22
C MET A 32 -5.77 2.47 13.83
N ASN A 33 -6.33 1.36 13.37
CA ASN A 33 -7.54 0.78 13.95
C ASN A 33 -7.34 0.39 15.43
N GLU A 34 -6.22 -0.25 15.75
CA GLU A 34 -5.89 -0.59 17.13
C GLU A 34 -5.75 0.67 18.01
N ALA A 35 -5.10 1.69 17.48
CA ALA A 35 -4.97 2.98 18.19
C ALA A 35 -6.32 3.66 18.42
N LEU A 36 -7.24 3.60 17.47
CA LEU A 36 -8.62 4.07 17.64
C LEU A 36 -9.36 3.31 18.73
N TYR A 37 -9.24 1.98 18.73
CA TYR A 37 -9.92 1.13 19.71
C TYR A 37 -9.35 1.32 21.13
N SER A 38 -8.02 1.36 21.27
CA SER A 38 -7.34 1.46 22.58
C SER A 38 -7.19 2.90 23.08
N GLY A 39 -7.30 3.90 22.22
CA GLY A 39 -6.98 5.31 22.54
C GLY A 39 -5.47 5.59 22.62
N ASP A 40 -4.60 4.66 22.20
CA ASP A 40 -3.15 4.76 22.32
C ASP A 40 -2.54 5.65 21.23
N GLN A 41 -2.21 6.90 21.61
CA GLN A 41 -1.60 7.88 20.73
C GLN A 41 -0.18 7.50 20.28
N GLU A 42 0.56 6.73 21.07
CA GLU A 42 1.90 6.26 20.69
C GLU A 42 1.81 5.21 19.57
N THR A 43 0.83 4.31 19.62
CA THR A 43 0.54 3.38 18.55
C THR A 43 0.11 4.12 17.27
N LEU A 44 -0.74 5.15 17.37
CA LEU A 44 -1.10 5.98 16.22
C LEU A 44 0.13 6.64 15.60
N ARG A 45 0.98 7.26 16.39
CA ARG A 45 2.22 7.90 15.92
C ARG A 45 3.13 6.89 15.19
N LYS A 46 3.27 5.67 15.71
CA LYS A 46 4.05 4.60 15.05
C LYS A 46 3.42 4.19 13.72
N ALA A 47 2.10 4.02 13.68
CA ALA A 47 1.36 3.67 12.47
C ALA A 47 1.57 4.70 11.35
N LEU A 48 1.42 5.99 11.65
CA LEU A 48 1.66 7.07 10.69
C LEU A 48 3.12 7.12 10.21
N ASN A 49 4.10 6.87 11.10
CA ASN A 49 5.50 6.77 10.70
C ASN A 49 5.74 5.60 9.72
N ILE A 50 5.15 4.43 9.99
CA ILE A 50 5.26 3.26 9.09
C ILE A 50 4.67 3.60 7.73
N LEU A 51 3.49 4.21 7.66
CA LEU A 51 2.87 4.64 6.41
C LEU A 51 3.79 5.59 5.63
N ASN A 52 4.26 6.64 6.27
CA ASN A 52 5.10 7.65 5.63
C ASN A 52 6.43 7.08 5.12
N TRP A 53 7.09 6.19 5.89
CA TRP A 53 8.32 5.53 5.45
C TRP A 53 8.07 4.59 4.27
N SER A 54 6.96 3.86 4.29
CA SER A 54 6.61 2.91 3.24
C SER A 54 6.29 3.61 1.92
N LEU A 55 5.52 4.68 1.96
CA LEU A 55 5.21 5.49 0.78
C LEU A 55 6.45 6.17 0.21
N ARG A 56 7.29 6.78 1.06
CA ARG A 56 8.52 7.43 0.61
C ARG A 56 9.51 6.48 -0.05
N ARG A 57 9.58 5.22 0.42
CA ARG A 57 10.50 4.21 -0.12
C ARG A 57 9.91 3.45 -1.29
N GLY A 58 8.61 3.20 -1.25
CA GLY A 58 7.92 2.36 -2.22
C GLY A 58 7.44 3.09 -3.46
N TRP A 59 7.31 4.41 -3.42
CA TRP A 59 6.80 5.18 -4.57
C TRP A 59 7.81 5.26 -5.71
N ASP A 60 7.37 4.91 -6.92
CA ASP A 60 8.14 5.11 -8.16
C ASP A 60 7.92 6.53 -8.68
N SER A 61 8.90 7.42 -8.47
CA SER A 61 8.81 8.81 -8.90
C SER A 61 8.91 9.00 -10.42
N GLU A 62 9.32 7.96 -11.16
CA GLU A 62 9.48 8.00 -12.60
C GLU A 62 8.20 7.58 -13.34
N ASN A 63 7.57 6.48 -12.91
CA ASN A 63 6.41 5.89 -13.56
C ASN A 63 5.12 5.95 -12.73
N GLY A 64 5.20 6.42 -11.50
CA GLY A 64 4.09 6.35 -10.55
C GLY A 64 3.87 4.95 -9.99
N GLY A 65 2.94 4.85 -9.05
CA GLY A 65 2.61 3.60 -8.37
C GLY A 65 3.67 3.14 -7.36
N ILE A 66 3.33 2.09 -6.62
CA ILE A 66 4.13 1.57 -5.52
C ILE A 66 4.81 0.28 -5.96
N TYR A 67 6.14 0.19 -5.77
CA TYR A 67 6.90 -1.03 -6.02
C TYR A 67 6.42 -2.19 -5.15
N TYR A 68 6.54 -3.40 -5.68
CA TYR A 68 6.23 -4.60 -4.92
C TYR A 68 7.25 -4.85 -3.81
N PHE A 69 8.56 -4.79 -4.13
CA PHE A 69 9.63 -4.88 -3.14
C PHE A 69 10.67 -3.78 -3.33
N VAL A 70 11.32 -3.41 -2.24
CA VAL A 70 12.48 -2.52 -2.25
C VAL A 70 13.55 -3.04 -1.29
N ASP A 71 14.82 -2.78 -1.59
CA ASP A 71 15.93 -3.01 -0.64
C ASP A 71 16.06 -1.77 0.26
N VAL A 72 16.12 -1.97 1.57
CA VAL A 72 16.17 -0.86 2.55
C VAL A 72 17.40 0.04 2.37
N ASN A 73 18.49 -0.49 1.83
CA ASN A 73 19.73 0.24 1.54
C ASN A 73 19.84 0.69 0.07
N GLY A 74 18.78 0.49 -0.75
CA GLY A 74 18.76 0.87 -2.17
C GLY A 74 19.63 -0.04 -3.06
N ARG A 75 19.97 -1.24 -2.61
CA ARG A 75 20.65 -2.25 -3.42
C ARG A 75 19.65 -2.98 -4.31
N PRO A 76 20.09 -3.73 -5.35
CA PRO A 76 19.20 -4.55 -6.13
C PRO A 76 18.43 -5.55 -5.26
N CYS A 77 17.13 -5.68 -5.51
CA CYS A 77 16.29 -6.68 -4.87
C CYS A 77 16.60 -8.08 -5.40
N GLU A 78 16.38 -9.09 -4.58
CA GLU A 78 16.53 -10.50 -4.95
C GLU A 78 15.32 -11.00 -5.76
N GLN A 79 14.14 -10.45 -5.49
CA GLN A 79 12.90 -10.80 -6.18
C GLN A 79 12.91 -10.22 -7.59
N LEU A 80 12.71 -11.08 -8.61
CA LEU A 80 12.72 -10.65 -10.02
C LEU A 80 11.57 -9.71 -10.37
N GLU A 81 10.44 -9.83 -9.65
CA GLU A 81 9.22 -9.03 -9.79
C GLU A 81 9.20 -7.76 -8.91
N TRP A 82 10.32 -7.36 -8.34
CA TRP A 82 10.40 -6.28 -7.34
C TRP A 82 9.80 -4.95 -7.82
N ASP A 83 9.94 -4.62 -9.09
CA ASP A 83 9.51 -3.35 -9.68
C ASP A 83 8.09 -3.37 -10.23
N MET A 84 7.41 -4.52 -10.17
CA MET A 84 6.00 -4.62 -10.58
C MET A 84 5.09 -3.80 -9.69
N LYS A 85 3.94 -3.40 -10.25
CA LYS A 85 2.86 -2.71 -9.53
C LYS A 85 1.71 -3.70 -9.33
N LEU A 86 1.41 -4.01 -8.07
CA LEU A 86 0.37 -4.97 -7.72
C LEU A 86 -0.89 -4.27 -7.19
N TRP A 87 -2.06 -4.79 -7.57
CA TRP A 87 -3.38 -4.25 -7.19
C TRP A 87 -3.52 -4.08 -5.68
N TRP A 88 -3.15 -5.09 -4.90
CA TRP A 88 -3.37 -5.13 -3.46
C TRP A 88 -2.54 -4.09 -2.71
N VAL A 89 -1.30 -3.86 -3.12
CA VAL A 89 -0.42 -2.84 -2.53
C VAL A 89 -1.07 -1.46 -2.59
N HIS A 90 -1.69 -1.16 -3.74
CA HIS A 90 -2.37 0.11 -3.97
C HIS A 90 -3.72 0.19 -3.25
N ASN A 91 -4.46 -0.94 -3.16
CA ASN A 91 -5.68 -1.00 -2.35
C ASN A 91 -5.40 -0.67 -0.88
N GLU A 92 -4.35 -1.26 -0.31
CA GLU A 92 -3.94 -0.99 1.07
C GLU A 92 -3.51 0.48 1.27
N ALA A 93 -2.86 1.07 0.27
CA ALA A 93 -2.45 2.47 0.32
C ALA A 93 -3.65 3.43 0.31
N LEU A 94 -4.68 3.16 -0.47
CA LEU A 94 -5.91 3.95 -0.49
C LEU A 94 -6.59 3.94 0.89
N ILE A 95 -6.72 2.77 1.51
CA ILE A 95 -7.31 2.65 2.87
C ILE A 95 -6.48 3.43 3.88
N ALA A 96 -5.16 3.19 3.90
CA ALA A 96 -4.27 3.78 4.89
C ALA A 96 -4.24 5.30 4.83
N LEU A 97 -4.26 5.87 3.62
CA LEU A 97 -4.21 7.32 3.41
C LEU A 97 -5.51 8.01 3.81
N LEU A 98 -6.67 7.46 3.44
CA LEU A 98 -7.96 7.99 3.89
C LEU A 98 -8.11 7.92 5.40
N MET A 99 -7.70 6.81 6.01
CA MET A 99 -7.74 6.66 7.46
C MET A 99 -6.80 7.66 8.15
N ALA A 100 -5.56 7.82 7.64
CA ALA A 100 -4.61 8.79 8.18
C ALA A 100 -5.15 10.23 8.08
N TYR A 101 -5.77 10.59 6.94
CA TYR A 101 -6.42 11.89 6.77
C TYR A 101 -7.56 12.10 7.76
N GLY A 102 -8.48 11.14 7.87
CA GLY A 102 -9.60 11.22 8.81
C GLY A 102 -9.18 11.32 10.27
N LEU A 103 -8.05 10.71 10.65
CA LEU A 103 -7.53 10.74 12.02
C LEU A 103 -6.73 12.00 12.38
N THR A 104 -6.10 12.62 11.38
CA THR A 104 -5.14 13.72 11.63
C THR A 104 -5.61 15.06 11.10
N GLY A 105 -6.46 15.09 10.08
CA GLY A 105 -6.80 16.27 9.29
C GLY A 105 -5.63 16.82 8.47
N GLU A 106 -4.51 16.08 8.35
CA GLU A 106 -3.35 16.53 7.58
C GLU A 106 -3.57 16.39 6.08
N GLU A 107 -3.68 17.51 5.37
CA GLU A 107 -3.94 17.59 3.93
C GLU A 107 -2.95 16.80 3.07
N SER A 108 -1.73 16.61 3.55
CA SER A 108 -0.71 15.82 2.86
C SER A 108 -1.14 14.37 2.58
N TYR A 109 -1.97 13.77 3.45
CA TYR A 109 -2.51 12.43 3.24
C TYR A 109 -3.60 12.43 2.17
N TRP A 110 -4.44 13.47 2.13
CA TRP A 110 -5.45 13.63 1.09
C TRP A 110 -4.82 13.79 -0.30
N VAL A 111 -3.85 14.70 -0.43
CA VAL A 111 -3.12 14.91 -1.70
C VAL A 111 -2.47 13.61 -2.19
N ARG A 112 -1.88 12.84 -1.27
CA ARG A 112 -1.27 11.55 -1.63
C ARG A 112 -2.32 10.49 -1.97
N PHE A 113 -3.48 10.52 -1.32
CA PHE A 113 -4.61 9.67 -1.67
C PHE A 113 -5.09 9.95 -3.11
N GLU A 114 -5.28 11.21 -3.47
CA GLU A 114 -5.69 11.60 -4.82
C GLU A 114 -4.67 11.14 -5.88
N GLU A 115 -3.38 11.30 -5.63
CA GLU A 115 -2.31 10.85 -6.53
C GLU A 115 -2.35 9.34 -6.76
N ILE A 116 -2.49 8.55 -5.69
CA ILE A 116 -2.58 7.09 -5.79
C ILE A 116 -3.91 6.66 -6.41
N HIS A 117 -5.01 7.33 -6.08
CA HIS A 117 -6.32 7.08 -6.65
C HIS A 117 -6.32 7.26 -8.18
N GLU A 118 -5.76 8.37 -8.65
CA GLU A 118 -5.64 8.63 -10.09
C GLU A 118 -4.81 7.55 -10.77
N TYR A 119 -3.66 7.20 -10.21
CA TYR A 119 -2.83 6.12 -10.72
C TYR A 119 -3.60 4.80 -10.82
N VAL A 120 -4.26 4.41 -9.74
CA VAL A 120 -5.00 3.15 -9.63
C VAL A 120 -6.11 3.05 -10.67
N PHE A 121 -6.98 4.04 -10.73
CA PHE A 121 -8.13 4.01 -11.63
C PHE A 121 -7.78 4.24 -13.10
N SER A 122 -6.57 4.70 -13.38
CA SER A 122 -6.03 4.80 -14.74
C SER A 122 -5.45 3.51 -15.27
N HIS A 123 -4.90 2.64 -14.38
CA HIS A 123 -4.08 1.50 -14.81
C HIS A 123 -4.68 0.12 -14.51
N PHE A 124 -5.35 -0.07 -13.36
CA PHE A 124 -5.80 -1.39 -12.96
C PHE A 124 -7.15 -1.84 -13.54
N PRO A 125 -8.19 -0.97 -13.66
CA PRO A 125 -9.50 -1.41 -14.10
C PRO A 125 -9.51 -1.89 -15.56
N ASP A 126 -10.10 -3.06 -15.80
CA ASP A 126 -10.47 -3.47 -17.15
C ASP A 126 -11.78 -2.80 -17.54
N LYS A 127 -11.68 -1.84 -18.44
CA LYS A 127 -12.84 -1.03 -18.87
C LYS A 127 -13.80 -1.78 -19.79
N GLU A 128 -13.38 -2.90 -20.38
CA GLU A 128 -14.20 -3.70 -21.30
C GLU A 128 -14.97 -4.80 -20.56
N TYR A 129 -14.30 -5.56 -19.70
CA TYR A 129 -14.88 -6.73 -19.04
C TYR A 129 -15.08 -6.58 -17.53
N GLY A 130 -14.75 -5.42 -16.99
CA GLY A 130 -14.84 -5.17 -15.55
C GLY A 130 -13.73 -5.86 -14.74
N GLU A 131 -13.75 -5.65 -13.43
CA GLU A 131 -12.73 -6.07 -12.48
C GLU A 131 -11.35 -5.42 -12.76
N TRP A 132 -10.37 -5.65 -11.92
CA TRP A 132 -9.03 -5.10 -12.04
C TRP A 132 -8.01 -6.17 -12.44
N TYR A 133 -7.06 -5.78 -13.29
CA TYR A 133 -5.84 -6.58 -13.47
C TYR A 133 -5.06 -6.65 -12.17
N GLY A 134 -4.36 -7.76 -11.94
CA GLY A 134 -3.62 -7.94 -10.69
C GLY A 134 -2.20 -7.41 -10.74
N TYR A 135 -1.59 -7.45 -11.91
CA TYR A 135 -0.15 -7.27 -12.06
C TYR A 135 0.14 -6.37 -13.25
N LEU A 136 0.82 -5.26 -12.98
CA LEU A 136 1.33 -4.35 -14.02
C LEU A 136 2.86 -4.42 -14.04
N HIS A 137 3.45 -4.18 -15.20
CA HIS A 137 4.86 -3.87 -15.32
C HIS A 137 5.17 -2.53 -14.63
N ARG A 138 6.45 -2.21 -14.48
CA ARG A 138 6.89 -0.97 -13.84
C ARG A 138 6.30 0.28 -14.50
N ASP A 139 6.16 0.27 -15.83
CA ASP A 139 5.61 1.37 -16.63
C ASP A 139 4.08 1.49 -16.58
N GLY A 140 3.39 0.66 -15.79
CA GLY A 140 1.94 0.64 -15.65
C GLY A 140 1.21 -0.18 -16.72
N THR A 141 1.89 -0.79 -17.68
CA THR A 141 1.26 -1.68 -18.66
C THR A 141 0.87 -3.02 -18.04
N VAL A 142 -0.22 -3.63 -18.52
CA VAL A 142 -0.74 -4.91 -17.99
C VAL A 142 0.26 -6.03 -18.27
N SER A 143 0.73 -6.71 -17.21
CA SER A 143 1.66 -7.82 -17.34
C SER A 143 0.98 -9.09 -17.87
N HIS A 144 -0.22 -9.39 -17.37
CA HIS A 144 -1.05 -10.48 -17.88
C HIS A 144 -2.53 -10.19 -17.58
N THR A 145 -3.40 -10.76 -18.41
CA THR A 145 -4.85 -10.47 -18.37
C THR A 145 -5.64 -11.31 -17.37
N GLN A 146 -4.99 -12.19 -16.63
CA GLN A 146 -5.63 -13.01 -15.61
C GLN A 146 -6.06 -12.13 -14.42
N LYS A 147 -7.36 -12.11 -14.13
CA LYS A 147 -7.95 -11.30 -13.04
C LYS A 147 -8.18 -12.07 -11.74
N GLY A 148 -8.08 -13.38 -11.78
CA GLY A 148 -8.16 -14.26 -10.61
C GLY A 148 -7.01 -15.26 -10.62
N SER A 149 -6.42 -15.54 -9.46
CA SER A 149 -5.32 -16.48 -9.31
C SER A 149 -5.30 -17.05 -7.89
N LEU A 150 -4.31 -17.89 -7.58
CA LEU A 150 -4.09 -18.36 -6.21
C LEU A 150 -3.93 -17.19 -5.22
N TRP A 151 -3.36 -16.06 -5.68
CA TRP A 151 -3.04 -14.89 -4.84
C TRP A 151 -4.07 -13.76 -4.96
N LYS A 152 -4.71 -13.60 -6.13
CA LYS A 152 -5.72 -12.57 -6.37
C LYS A 152 -7.11 -13.17 -6.31
N GLY A 153 -7.76 -13.01 -5.16
CA GLY A 153 -9.16 -13.34 -4.92
C GLY A 153 -9.97 -12.09 -4.53
N PRO A 154 -11.26 -12.26 -4.18
CA PRO A 154 -12.15 -11.18 -3.79
C PRO A 154 -11.90 -10.73 -2.34
N TYR A 155 -10.69 -10.32 -2.02
CA TYR A 155 -10.29 -9.89 -0.68
C TYR A 155 -9.87 -8.42 -0.65
N HIS A 156 -8.70 -8.07 -1.19
CA HIS A 156 -8.17 -6.70 -1.08
C HIS A 156 -9.05 -5.67 -1.79
N LEU A 157 -9.47 -5.93 -3.04
CA LEU A 157 -10.24 -4.96 -3.81
C LEU A 157 -11.62 -4.69 -3.23
N PRO A 158 -12.49 -5.69 -2.94
CA PRO A 158 -13.80 -5.42 -2.33
C PRO A 158 -13.67 -4.76 -0.95
N ARG A 159 -12.71 -5.20 -0.13
CA ARG A 159 -12.43 -4.59 1.17
C ARG A 159 -12.05 -3.12 1.03
N CYS A 160 -11.15 -2.81 0.09
CA CYS A 160 -10.72 -1.45 -0.15
C CYS A 160 -11.89 -0.55 -0.55
N LEU A 161 -12.68 -0.96 -1.53
CA LEU A 161 -13.81 -0.17 -2.00
C LEU A 161 -14.84 0.09 -0.88
N MET A 162 -15.18 -0.94 -0.10
CA MET A 162 -16.10 -0.82 1.04
C MET A 162 -15.56 0.12 2.12
N ILE A 163 -14.30 -0.03 2.52
CA ILE A 163 -13.72 0.81 3.59
C ILE A 163 -13.55 2.25 3.10
N CYS A 164 -13.07 2.46 1.88
CA CYS A 164 -12.93 3.80 1.33
C CYS A 164 -14.28 4.50 1.21
N GLU A 165 -15.34 3.82 0.74
CA GLU A 165 -16.70 4.37 0.71
C GLU A 165 -17.19 4.81 2.10
N GLN A 166 -16.99 3.97 3.12
CA GLN A 166 -17.35 4.30 4.50
C GLN A 166 -16.56 5.50 5.04
N LEU A 167 -15.23 5.54 4.82
CA LEU A 167 -14.40 6.64 5.28
C LEU A 167 -14.76 7.96 4.60
N LEU A 168 -15.00 7.95 3.29
CA LEU A 168 -15.43 9.14 2.54
C LEU A 168 -16.79 9.63 3.02
N GLY A 169 -17.75 8.74 3.24
CA GLY A 169 -19.06 9.13 3.80
C GLY A 169 -18.93 9.81 5.18
N CYS A 170 -18.07 9.30 6.06
CA CYS A 170 -17.81 9.96 7.35
C CYS A 170 -17.17 11.35 7.20
N LEU A 171 -16.34 11.55 6.18
CA LEU A 171 -15.68 12.86 5.93
C LEU A 171 -16.66 13.89 5.32
N GLU A 172 -17.70 13.46 4.61
CA GLU A 172 -18.74 14.35 4.06
C GLU A 172 -19.73 14.83 5.13
N GLU A 173 -19.94 14.04 6.20
CA GLU A 173 -20.90 14.34 7.27
C GLU A 173 -20.32 15.22 8.40
N GLY A 174 -19.02 15.38 8.48
CA GLY A 174 -18.30 16.12 9.55
C GLY A 174 -17.81 17.47 9.11
#